data_426046477d745b2a162cdc72756ab5ef
#
_entry.id   426046477d745b2a162cdc72756ab5ef
#
_cell.length_a   1.000
_cell.length_b   1.000
_cell.length_c   1.000
_cell.angle_alpha   90.00
_cell.angle_beta   90.00
_cell.angle_gamma   90.00
#
_symmetry.space_group_name_H-M   'P 1'
#
loop_
_entity.id
_entity.type
_entity.pdbx_description
1 polymer ?
#
loop_
_entity_poly.entity_id
_entity_poly.type
_entity_poly.pdbx_seq_one_letter_code
_entity_poly.pdbx_strand_id
1 'polypeptide(L)'
;MINSELKIGLFYGSTTCYTEMAAEKIQAKLHDLVGHTCVELFNIKDHALSKTQEFNILLFGISTWDFGELQEDWESTWQDIQGLHLEDKTVAIFGLGDQLGYAEWFQDAVGMLHDELLVLGCDFVGYWPNQGYDFIASKALTEDKSFFVGLSLDDENQYDLTDERIDGWCHQLLAEIKTL
;
A
#
# COMPACT_ATOMS: atom_id res chain seq x y z
N MET A 1 -1.81 24.68 8.64
CA MET A 1 -2.52 23.88 9.67
C MET A 1 -2.94 22.58 9.02
N ILE A 2 -2.46 21.46 9.52
CA ILE A 2 -2.91 20.15 9.07
C ILE A 2 -4.35 20.01 9.55
N ASN A 3 -5.25 19.70 8.62
CA ASN A 3 -6.69 19.68 8.87
C ASN A 3 -7.02 18.69 10.00
N SER A 4 -7.70 19.15 11.05
CA SER A 4 -8.18 18.30 12.15
C SER A 4 -9.20 17.23 11.70
N GLU A 5 -9.53 17.20 10.41
CA GLU A 5 -10.48 16.28 9.78
C GLU A 5 -9.83 15.19 8.94
N LEU A 6 -8.48 15.09 8.89
CA LEU A 6 -7.81 14.04 8.13
C LEU A 6 -8.18 12.67 8.69
N LYS A 7 -8.86 11.86 7.87
CA LYS A 7 -9.25 10.48 8.17
C LYS A 7 -8.78 9.56 7.06
N ILE A 8 -8.01 8.56 7.43
CA ILE A 8 -7.43 7.57 6.51
C ILE A 8 -7.88 6.19 6.95
N GLY A 9 -8.43 5.41 6.01
CA GLY A 9 -8.67 3.98 6.20
C GLY A 9 -7.50 3.17 5.63
N LEU A 10 -6.83 2.35 6.44
CA LEU A 10 -5.77 1.46 6.00
C LEU A 10 -6.26 0.01 6.06
N PHE A 11 -6.38 -0.60 4.89
CA PHE A 11 -6.87 -1.97 4.71
C PHE A 11 -5.72 -2.88 4.31
N TYR A 12 -5.52 -3.98 5.02
CA TYR A 12 -4.41 -4.89 4.75
C TYR A 12 -4.83 -6.36 4.92
N GLY A 13 -4.18 -7.24 4.16
CA GLY A 13 -4.18 -8.68 4.39
C GLY A 13 -2.80 -9.14 4.85
N SER A 14 -2.72 -10.05 5.80
CA SER A 14 -1.45 -10.53 6.34
C SER A 14 -1.55 -11.97 6.85
N THR A 15 -0.63 -12.82 6.41
CA THR A 15 -0.54 -14.23 6.87
C THR A 15 0.58 -14.40 7.89
N THR A 16 1.75 -13.77 7.66
CA THR A 16 2.95 -13.89 8.50
C THR A 16 3.23 -12.65 9.35
N CYS A 17 2.27 -11.76 9.48
CA CYS A 17 2.33 -10.50 10.24
C CYS A 17 3.23 -9.40 9.67
N TYR A 18 4.01 -9.60 8.61
CA TYR A 18 4.89 -8.56 8.07
C TYR A 18 4.11 -7.37 7.50
N THR A 19 3.03 -7.61 6.77
CA THR A 19 2.18 -6.53 6.24
C THR A 19 1.44 -5.81 7.37
N GLU A 20 1.00 -6.52 8.40
CA GLU A 20 0.39 -5.95 9.60
C GLU A 20 1.37 -5.05 10.35
N MET A 21 2.60 -5.50 10.59
CA MET A 21 3.65 -4.69 11.23
C MET A 21 3.96 -3.42 10.42
N ALA A 22 4.02 -3.52 9.09
CA ALA A 22 4.20 -2.35 8.23
C ALA A 22 3.01 -1.38 8.34
N ALA A 23 1.77 -1.90 8.36
CA ALA A 23 0.55 -1.10 8.55
C ALA A 23 0.57 -0.34 9.89
N GLU A 24 0.96 -1.01 10.98
CA GLU A 24 1.09 -0.40 12.31
C GLU A 24 2.18 0.70 12.34
N LYS A 25 3.32 0.47 11.70
CA LYS A 25 4.39 1.46 11.58
C LYS A 25 3.95 2.68 10.78
N ILE A 26 3.24 2.48 9.67
CA ILE A 26 2.67 3.56 8.84
C ILE A 26 1.66 4.36 9.66
N GLN A 27 0.75 3.70 10.37
CA GLN A 27 -0.22 4.34 11.25
C GLN A 27 0.49 5.21 12.30
N ALA A 28 1.43 4.63 13.05
CA ALA A 28 2.16 5.33 14.09
C ALA A 28 2.89 6.56 13.54
N LYS A 29 3.54 6.42 12.38
CA LYS A 29 4.26 7.53 11.75
C LYS A 29 3.33 8.65 11.29
N LEU A 30 2.21 8.32 10.66
CA LEU A 30 1.23 9.32 10.23
C LEU A 30 0.61 10.05 11.44
N HIS A 31 0.28 9.32 12.53
CA HIS A 31 -0.19 9.94 13.77
C HIS A 31 0.83 10.93 14.36
N ASP A 32 2.12 10.57 14.37
CA ASP A 32 3.20 11.42 14.85
C ASP A 32 3.34 12.70 14.01
N LEU A 33 3.35 12.55 12.68
CA LEU A 33 3.50 13.67 11.75
C LEU A 33 2.31 14.63 11.73
N VAL A 34 1.11 14.11 11.94
CA VAL A 34 -0.13 14.89 11.94
C VAL A 34 -0.42 15.48 13.34
N GLY A 35 0.07 14.84 14.40
CA GLY A 35 -0.12 15.26 15.78
C GLY A 35 -1.43 14.79 16.41
N HIS A 36 -2.18 13.93 15.73
CA HIS A 36 -3.42 13.30 16.25
C HIS A 36 -3.69 11.97 15.56
N THR A 37 -4.63 11.19 16.10
CA THR A 37 -5.06 9.93 15.47
C THR A 37 -5.84 10.21 14.19
N CYS A 38 -5.30 9.76 13.05
CA CYS A 38 -5.89 10.01 11.74
C CYS A 38 -6.05 8.74 10.89
N VAL A 39 -5.48 7.60 11.29
CA VAL A 39 -5.50 6.34 10.55
C VAL A 39 -6.21 5.25 11.34
N GLU A 40 -7.18 4.61 10.74
CA GLU A 40 -7.84 3.41 11.25
C GLU A 40 -7.37 2.18 10.47
N LEU A 41 -7.00 1.10 11.17
CA LEU A 41 -6.52 -0.15 10.59
C LEU A 41 -7.65 -1.17 10.45
N PHE A 42 -7.71 -1.81 9.29
CA PHE A 42 -8.67 -2.88 9.00
C PHE A 42 -7.95 -4.09 8.38
N ASN A 43 -7.90 -5.19 9.12
CA ASN A 43 -7.53 -6.48 8.56
C ASN A 43 -8.70 -6.98 7.71
N ILE A 44 -8.50 -7.18 6.40
CA ILE A 44 -9.56 -7.59 5.47
C ILE A 44 -10.05 -9.02 5.72
N LYS A 45 -9.34 -9.81 6.53
CA LYS A 45 -9.83 -11.09 7.02
C LYS A 45 -11.07 -10.93 7.91
N ASP A 46 -11.11 -9.86 8.71
CA ASP A 46 -12.14 -9.61 9.71
C ASP A 46 -13.11 -8.49 9.32
N HIS A 47 -12.75 -7.67 8.33
CA HIS A 47 -13.49 -6.49 7.90
C HIS A 47 -13.73 -6.50 6.40
N ALA A 48 -14.98 -6.33 6.00
CA ALA A 48 -15.34 -6.24 4.58
C ALA A 48 -14.77 -4.98 3.92
N LEU A 49 -14.35 -5.10 2.65
CA LEU A 49 -13.85 -3.98 1.83
C LEU A 49 -14.90 -2.87 1.65
N SER A 50 -16.19 -3.14 1.82
CA SER A 50 -17.24 -2.12 1.79
C SER A 50 -17.05 -0.99 2.83
N LYS A 51 -16.29 -1.24 3.91
CA LYS A 51 -15.91 -0.19 4.87
C LYS A 51 -15.06 0.93 4.27
N THR A 52 -14.43 0.72 3.11
CA THR A 52 -13.71 1.77 2.36
C THR A 52 -14.60 2.97 2.06
N GLN A 53 -15.92 2.78 2.00
CA GLN A 53 -16.88 3.87 1.76
C GLN A 53 -16.87 4.96 2.85
N GLU A 54 -16.42 4.62 4.05
CA GLU A 54 -16.37 5.54 5.20
C GLU A 54 -15.21 6.54 5.13
N PHE A 55 -14.30 6.37 4.15
CA PHE A 55 -13.06 7.15 4.03
C PHE A 55 -12.91 7.76 2.64
N ASN A 56 -12.34 8.97 2.57
CA ASN A 56 -11.95 9.62 1.32
C ASN A 56 -10.50 9.33 0.95
N ILE A 57 -9.68 8.93 1.92
CA ILE A 57 -8.28 8.56 1.73
C ILE A 57 -8.10 7.12 2.19
N LEU A 58 -7.57 6.30 1.31
CA LEU A 58 -7.42 4.86 1.51
C LEU A 58 -5.97 4.43 1.29
N LEU A 59 -5.44 3.66 2.23
CA LEU A 59 -4.18 2.95 2.06
C LEU A 59 -4.48 1.44 1.99
N PHE A 60 -3.84 0.74 1.05
CA PHE A 60 -3.96 -0.70 0.90
C PHE A 60 -2.61 -1.38 1.06
N GLY A 61 -2.56 -2.39 1.93
CA GLY A 61 -1.37 -3.20 2.18
C GLY A 61 -1.53 -4.62 1.66
N ILE A 62 -0.63 -5.06 0.78
CA ILE A 62 -0.66 -6.38 0.16
C ILE A 62 0.75 -6.95 0.03
N SER A 63 0.93 -8.24 0.32
CA SER A 63 2.18 -8.95 0.06
C SER A 63 2.07 -9.81 -1.20
N THR A 64 3.21 -9.95 -1.89
CA THR A 64 3.36 -10.87 -3.01
C THR A 64 3.91 -12.20 -2.51
N TRP A 65 3.22 -13.29 -2.84
CA TRP A 65 3.57 -14.64 -2.45
C TRP A 65 4.09 -15.44 -3.65
N ASP A 66 4.96 -16.39 -3.37
CA ASP A 66 5.47 -17.35 -4.35
C ASP A 66 5.80 -16.72 -5.72
N PHE A 67 5.20 -17.19 -6.79
CA PHE A 67 5.47 -16.76 -8.17
C PHE A 67 4.58 -15.57 -8.61
N GLY A 68 4.48 -14.56 -7.78
CA GLY A 68 3.67 -13.37 -8.06
C GLY A 68 2.20 -13.52 -7.67
N GLU A 69 1.92 -14.37 -6.68
CA GLU A 69 0.57 -14.67 -6.23
C GLU A 69 0.10 -13.66 -5.17
N LEU A 70 -1.22 -13.52 -5.07
CA LEU A 70 -1.86 -12.70 -4.04
C LEU A 70 -1.75 -13.37 -2.67
N GLN A 71 -1.62 -12.56 -1.62
CA GLN A 71 -1.82 -13.05 -0.27
C GLN A 71 -3.28 -13.55 -0.09
N GLU A 72 -3.48 -14.63 0.66
CA GLU A 72 -4.73 -15.41 0.69
C GLU A 72 -6.00 -14.63 1.03
N ASP A 73 -5.92 -13.65 1.95
CA ASP A 73 -7.09 -12.85 2.30
C ASP A 73 -7.49 -11.92 1.15
N TRP A 74 -6.50 -11.38 0.43
CA TRP A 74 -6.73 -10.62 -0.78
C TRP A 74 -7.30 -11.49 -1.92
N GLU A 75 -6.77 -12.69 -2.10
CA GLU A 75 -7.30 -13.64 -3.09
C GLU A 75 -8.78 -13.94 -2.82
N SER A 76 -9.13 -14.18 -1.55
CA SER A 76 -10.49 -14.49 -1.12
C SER A 76 -11.49 -13.36 -1.35
N THR A 77 -11.03 -12.10 -1.28
CA THR A 77 -11.87 -10.89 -1.40
C THR A 77 -11.69 -10.17 -2.74
N TRP A 78 -10.90 -10.73 -3.66
CA TRP A 78 -10.52 -10.05 -4.90
C TRP A 78 -11.69 -9.59 -5.75
N GLN A 79 -12.73 -10.40 -5.85
CA GLN A 79 -13.93 -10.06 -6.62
C GLN A 79 -14.74 -8.91 -6.00
N ASP A 80 -14.62 -8.69 -4.69
CA ASP A 80 -15.32 -7.61 -4.00
C ASP A 80 -14.77 -6.23 -4.38
N ILE A 81 -13.54 -6.15 -4.89
CA ILE A 81 -12.91 -4.90 -5.34
C ILE A 81 -13.76 -4.24 -6.43
N GLN A 82 -14.31 -5.00 -7.37
CA GLN A 82 -15.13 -4.47 -8.46
C GLN A 82 -16.41 -3.78 -8.01
N GLY A 83 -16.87 -4.08 -6.80
CA GLY A 83 -18.06 -3.45 -6.19
C GLY A 83 -17.75 -2.17 -5.41
N LEU A 84 -16.50 -1.74 -5.33
CA LEU A 84 -16.11 -0.55 -4.60
C LEU A 84 -16.40 0.73 -5.41
N HIS A 85 -16.82 1.78 -4.73
CA HIS A 85 -16.99 3.12 -5.30
C HIS A 85 -15.82 3.98 -4.87
N LEU A 86 -14.83 4.13 -5.75
CA LEU A 86 -13.57 4.84 -5.46
C LEU A 86 -13.43 6.15 -6.22
N GLU A 87 -14.41 6.52 -7.03
CA GLU A 87 -14.45 7.84 -7.67
C GLU A 87 -14.29 8.94 -6.61
N ASP A 88 -13.46 9.92 -6.89
CA ASP A 88 -13.15 11.03 -5.96
C ASP A 88 -12.41 10.63 -4.67
N LYS A 89 -11.89 9.40 -4.58
CA LYS A 89 -11.07 8.96 -3.45
C LYS A 89 -9.58 8.98 -3.80
N THR A 90 -8.77 9.36 -2.80
CA THR A 90 -7.32 9.29 -2.89
C THR A 90 -6.83 7.94 -2.37
N VAL A 91 -6.03 7.23 -3.15
CA VAL A 91 -5.58 5.87 -2.86
C VAL A 91 -4.06 5.78 -2.92
N ALA A 92 -3.45 5.07 -1.96
CA ALA A 92 -2.06 4.66 -2.02
C ALA A 92 -1.92 3.19 -1.63
N ILE A 93 -0.86 2.55 -2.12
CA ILE A 93 -0.60 1.12 -1.89
C ILE A 93 0.80 0.95 -1.29
N PHE A 94 0.95 0.00 -0.39
CA PHE A 94 2.26 -0.49 0.05
C PHE A 94 2.28 -2.01 -0.02
N GLY A 95 3.44 -2.57 -0.25
CA GLY A 95 3.56 -4.01 -0.38
C GLY A 95 4.86 -4.55 0.18
N LEU A 96 4.82 -5.83 0.54
CA LEU A 96 5.98 -6.62 0.94
C LEU A 96 6.26 -7.70 -0.09
N GLY A 97 7.54 -7.89 -0.40
CA GLY A 97 8.03 -8.90 -1.32
C GLY A 97 9.45 -9.31 -0.96
N ASP A 98 9.95 -10.31 -1.68
CA ASP A 98 11.32 -10.83 -1.56
C ASP A 98 12.03 -10.66 -2.90
N GLN A 99 12.84 -9.62 -3.01
CA GLN A 99 13.52 -9.23 -4.26
C GLN A 99 14.61 -10.20 -4.70
N LEU A 100 15.13 -11.03 -3.78
CA LEU A 100 16.17 -12.02 -4.12
C LEU A 100 15.61 -13.43 -4.28
N GLY A 101 14.73 -13.87 -3.38
CA GLY A 101 14.11 -15.18 -3.44
C GLY A 101 13.10 -15.33 -4.58
N TYR A 102 12.38 -14.26 -4.90
CA TYR A 102 11.34 -14.20 -5.93
C TYR A 102 11.54 -13.01 -6.88
N ALA A 103 12.75 -12.87 -7.38
CA ALA A 103 13.24 -11.71 -8.14
C ALA A 103 12.44 -11.40 -9.43
N GLU A 104 11.81 -12.39 -10.05
CA GLU A 104 11.02 -12.21 -11.28
C GLU A 104 9.59 -11.75 -11.00
N TRP A 105 9.15 -11.73 -9.73
CA TRP A 105 7.79 -11.42 -9.31
C TRP A 105 7.74 -10.38 -8.17
N PHE A 106 8.82 -9.61 -8.00
CA PHE A 106 8.93 -8.66 -6.90
C PHE A 106 7.80 -7.62 -6.95
N GLN A 107 6.97 -7.59 -5.90
CA GLN A 107 5.82 -6.67 -5.76
C GLN A 107 4.71 -6.85 -6.82
N ASP A 108 4.62 -7.99 -7.48
CA ASP A 108 3.62 -8.23 -8.51
C ASP A 108 2.18 -8.01 -8.00
N ALA A 109 1.88 -8.43 -6.76
CA ALA A 109 0.57 -8.23 -6.15
C ALA A 109 0.21 -6.75 -5.99
N VAL A 110 1.20 -5.87 -5.74
CA VAL A 110 1.00 -4.41 -5.71
C VAL A 110 0.55 -3.90 -7.08
N GLY A 111 1.22 -4.34 -8.14
CA GLY A 111 0.85 -3.98 -9.52
C GLY A 111 -0.54 -4.47 -9.89
N MET A 112 -0.87 -5.70 -9.55
CA MET A 112 -2.19 -6.28 -9.80
C MET A 112 -3.29 -5.51 -9.06
N LEU A 113 -3.09 -5.18 -7.79
CA LEU A 113 -4.05 -4.40 -7.01
C LEU A 113 -4.21 -2.98 -7.57
N HIS A 114 -3.11 -2.34 -7.96
CA HIS A 114 -3.16 -1.02 -8.60
C HIS A 114 -4.03 -1.05 -9.87
N ASP A 115 -3.86 -2.04 -10.73
CA ASP A 115 -4.62 -2.17 -11.98
C ASP A 115 -6.12 -2.36 -11.73
N GLU A 116 -6.49 -3.17 -10.73
CA GLU A 116 -7.90 -3.36 -10.34
C GLU A 116 -8.52 -2.08 -9.77
N LEU A 117 -7.78 -1.31 -8.99
CA LEU A 117 -8.29 -0.07 -8.39
C LEU A 117 -8.32 1.09 -9.40
N LEU A 118 -7.39 1.12 -10.36
CA LEU A 118 -7.28 2.18 -11.36
C LEU A 118 -8.56 2.31 -12.20
N VAL A 119 -9.16 1.18 -12.58
CA VAL A 119 -10.39 1.17 -13.39
C VAL A 119 -11.62 1.70 -12.63
N LEU A 120 -11.52 1.83 -11.29
CA LEU A 120 -12.57 2.37 -10.43
C LEU A 120 -12.52 3.90 -10.28
N GLY A 121 -11.58 4.58 -10.95
CA GLY A 121 -11.53 6.03 -11.09
C GLY A 121 -11.00 6.79 -9.88
N CYS A 122 -10.20 6.15 -9.01
CA CYS A 122 -9.54 6.82 -7.89
C CYS A 122 -8.29 7.60 -8.33
N ASP A 123 -7.89 8.56 -7.50
CA ASP A 123 -6.63 9.30 -7.66
C ASP A 123 -5.51 8.63 -6.86
N PHE A 124 -4.46 8.18 -7.55
CA PHE A 124 -3.31 7.55 -6.89
C PHE A 124 -2.27 8.56 -6.42
N VAL A 125 -1.76 8.33 -5.22
CA VAL A 125 -0.61 9.01 -4.62
C VAL A 125 0.38 7.97 -4.08
N GLY A 126 1.57 8.40 -3.69
CA GLY A 126 2.53 7.56 -3.00
C GLY A 126 3.30 6.60 -3.92
N TYR A 127 3.50 6.92 -5.19
CA TYR A 127 4.40 6.18 -6.06
C TYR A 127 5.83 6.29 -5.52
N TRP A 128 6.53 5.17 -5.48
CA TRP A 128 7.82 5.07 -4.80
C TRP A 128 8.98 4.88 -5.80
N PRO A 129 10.11 5.61 -5.68
CA PRO A 129 11.23 5.48 -6.61
C PRO A 129 11.79 4.06 -6.68
N ASN A 130 12.01 3.57 -7.90
CA ASN A 130 12.68 2.28 -8.15
C ASN A 130 14.21 2.44 -8.04
N GLN A 131 14.69 2.62 -6.82
CA GLN A 131 16.13 2.76 -6.51
C GLN A 131 16.50 1.98 -5.25
N GLY A 132 17.62 1.33 -5.25
CA GLY A 132 18.12 0.57 -4.10
C GLY A 132 17.51 -0.82 -3.97
N TYR A 133 16.98 -1.37 -5.04
CA TYR A 133 16.45 -2.73 -5.13
C TYR A 133 17.23 -3.56 -6.15
N ASP A 134 17.28 -4.87 -5.92
CA ASP A 134 17.94 -5.84 -6.79
C ASP A 134 16.96 -6.98 -7.15
N PHE A 135 16.17 -6.77 -8.21
CA PHE A 135 15.20 -7.74 -8.72
C PHE A 135 15.26 -7.82 -10.25
N ILE A 136 14.64 -8.82 -10.84
CA ILE A 136 14.62 -9.05 -12.29
C ILE A 136 13.41 -8.38 -12.96
N ALA A 137 12.22 -8.60 -12.41
CA ALA A 137 10.98 -8.08 -12.98
C ALA A 137 9.95 -7.76 -11.89
N SER A 138 9.05 -6.82 -12.19
CA SER A 138 7.93 -6.44 -11.32
C SER A 138 6.78 -5.87 -12.13
N LYS A 139 5.56 -6.36 -11.85
CA LYS A 139 4.31 -5.77 -12.37
C LYS A 139 3.95 -4.43 -11.71
N ALA A 140 4.60 -4.11 -10.59
CA ALA A 140 4.35 -2.86 -9.87
C ALA A 140 5.09 -1.65 -10.44
N LEU A 141 5.91 -1.82 -11.49
CA LEU A 141 6.62 -0.70 -12.11
C LEU A 141 5.72 0.13 -13.01
N THR A 142 5.92 1.45 -12.99
CA THR A 142 5.38 2.36 -14.00
C THR A 142 5.95 2.02 -15.39
N GLU A 143 5.28 2.49 -16.45
CA GLU A 143 5.68 2.19 -17.83
C GLU A 143 7.14 2.57 -18.13
N ASP A 144 7.60 3.70 -17.60
CA ASP A 144 8.99 4.17 -17.73
C ASP A 144 9.96 3.49 -16.74
N LYS A 145 9.44 2.62 -15.87
CA LYS A 145 10.18 1.88 -14.83
C LYS A 145 10.89 2.77 -13.80
N SER A 146 10.57 4.03 -13.72
CA SER A 146 11.19 4.96 -12.76
C SER A 146 10.62 4.79 -11.34
N PHE A 147 9.38 4.33 -11.22
CA PHE A 147 8.68 4.19 -9.95
C PHE A 147 7.98 2.84 -9.82
N PHE A 148 7.81 2.40 -8.58
CA PHE A 148 6.76 1.48 -8.21
C PHE A 148 5.44 2.24 -8.01
N VAL A 149 4.32 1.64 -8.33
CA VAL A 149 2.98 2.21 -8.11
C VAL A 149 2.55 2.23 -6.64
N GLY A 150 3.43 1.85 -5.73
CA GLY A 150 3.26 1.88 -4.28
C GLY A 150 4.59 1.73 -3.55
N LEU A 151 4.58 1.93 -2.23
CA LEU A 151 5.75 1.71 -1.39
C LEU A 151 6.16 0.23 -1.42
N SER A 152 7.40 -0.03 -1.81
CA SER A 152 7.96 -1.39 -1.90
C SER A 152 8.88 -1.67 -0.71
N LEU A 153 8.49 -2.64 0.12
CA LEU A 153 9.23 -3.11 1.30
C LEU A 153 9.71 -4.54 1.09
N ASP A 154 10.88 -4.86 1.65
CA ASP A 154 11.47 -6.19 1.61
C ASP A 154 12.12 -6.50 2.96
N ASP A 155 11.34 -7.07 3.87
CA ASP A 155 11.80 -7.39 5.22
C ASP A 155 12.68 -8.65 5.27
N GLU A 156 12.70 -9.46 4.19
CA GLU A 156 13.59 -10.63 4.10
C GLU A 156 15.04 -10.23 3.82
N ASN A 157 15.26 -9.23 2.96
CA ASN A 157 16.60 -8.85 2.50
C ASN A 157 17.03 -7.45 2.95
N GLN A 158 16.10 -6.54 3.22
CA GLN A 158 16.37 -5.13 3.52
C GLN A 158 15.54 -4.61 4.71
N TYR A 159 15.40 -5.44 5.75
CA TYR A 159 14.64 -5.06 6.96
C TYR A 159 15.15 -3.77 7.61
N ASP A 160 16.44 -3.52 7.59
CA ASP A 160 17.10 -2.33 8.11
C ASP A 160 16.69 -1.03 7.37
N LEU A 161 16.16 -1.12 6.15
CA LEU A 161 15.67 0.02 5.37
C LEU A 161 14.17 0.28 5.53
N THR A 162 13.43 -0.63 6.15
CA THR A 162 11.96 -0.55 6.23
C THR A 162 11.49 0.71 6.95
N ASP A 163 12.06 1.04 8.10
CA ASP A 163 11.65 2.21 8.88
C ASP A 163 11.95 3.53 8.15
N GLU A 164 13.10 3.64 7.49
CA GLU A 164 13.47 4.80 6.69
C GLU A 164 12.55 4.98 5.48
N ARG A 165 12.22 3.88 4.79
CA ARG A 165 11.29 3.90 3.66
C ARG A 165 9.87 4.30 4.08
N ILE A 166 9.38 3.78 5.18
CA ILE A 166 8.07 4.17 5.74
C ILE A 166 8.06 5.64 6.13
N ASP A 167 9.11 6.13 6.80
CA ASP A 167 9.25 7.55 7.16
C ASP A 167 9.17 8.45 5.92
N GLY A 168 10.00 8.18 4.92
CA GLY A 168 10.03 8.95 3.67
C GLY A 168 8.68 8.92 2.95
N TRP A 169 8.05 7.75 2.87
CA TRP A 169 6.77 7.59 2.21
C TRP A 169 5.63 8.32 2.92
N CYS A 170 5.58 8.28 4.25
CA CYS A 170 4.57 9.01 5.02
C CYS A 170 4.68 10.53 4.83
N HIS A 171 5.90 11.08 4.78
CA HIS A 171 6.12 12.49 4.45
C HIS A 171 5.64 12.83 3.03
N GLN A 172 5.96 11.96 2.06
CA GLN A 172 5.51 12.11 0.68
C GLN A 172 3.98 12.09 0.58
N LEU A 173 3.31 11.10 1.21
CA LEU A 173 1.85 11.00 1.21
C LEU A 173 1.19 12.28 1.72
N LEU A 174 1.64 12.80 2.86
CA LEU A 174 1.07 14.01 3.44
C LEU A 174 1.28 15.25 2.57
N ALA A 175 2.39 15.31 1.82
CA ALA A 175 2.63 16.38 0.86
C ALA A 175 1.71 16.27 -0.37
N GLU A 176 1.55 15.08 -0.92
CA GLU A 176 0.70 14.81 -2.10
C GLU A 176 -0.79 15.00 -1.77
N ILE A 177 -1.27 14.49 -0.64
CA ILE A 177 -2.67 14.65 -0.20
C ILE A 177 -3.04 16.12 0.02
N LYS A 178 -2.12 16.97 0.48
CA LYS A 178 -2.38 18.41 0.66
C LYS A 178 -2.49 19.19 -0.64
N THR A 179 -2.00 18.64 -1.75
CA THR A 179 -2.04 19.29 -3.05
C THR A 179 -3.26 18.94 -3.89
N LEU A 180 -4.05 17.97 -3.44
CA LEU A 180 -5.34 17.58 -4.00
C LEU A 180 -6.49 18.35 -3.31
#